data_a583fc0bf7fe13358adb57e347aa0b53
#
_entry.id   a583fc0bf7fe13358adb57e347aa0b53
#
_cell.length_a   1.000
_cell.length_b   1.000
_cell.length_c   1.000
_cell.angle_alpha   90.00
_cell.angle_beta   90.00
_cell.angle_gamma   90.00
#
_symmetry.space_group_name_H-M   'P 1'
#
loop_
_entity.id
_entity.type
_entity.pdbx_description
1 polymer ?
#
loop_
_entity_poly.entity_id
_entity_poly.type
_entity_poly.pdbx_seq_one_letter_code
_entity_poly.pdbx_strand_id
1 'polypeptide(L)'
;HLDELVSEGSINYLIEIGTAHGYPVEQLLQMATLNTAERFRLYDRGALAPGYKADICVFNNLVNFQPQLVLKNGVVIVNKQKLLWQSPPLLKAPENTMHLEDVREQQLRLPVMNGRKARVIRIVPEQILTETEYVQPKAEAGFVVSDTERDILKLAVWERHGSNGNTGVGLVRGFGL
;
A
#
# COMPACT_ATOMS: atom_id res chain seq x y z
N HIS A 1 3.97 -1.07 -3.24
CA HIS A 1 3.59 -0.09 -2.19
C HIS A 1 2.97 1.17 -2.81
N LEU A 2 2.44 2.09 -1.97
CA LEU A 2 1.77 3.30 -2.48
C LEU A 2 2.77 4.26 -3.14
N ASP A 3 3.97 4.36 -2.61
CA ASP A 3 5.09 5.10 -3.16
C ASP A 3 5.51 4.59 -4.55
N GLU A 4 5.57 3.28 -4.76
CA GLU A 4 5.82 2.67 -6.06
C GLU A 4 4.72 3.03 -7.07
N LEU A 5 3.44 2.98 -6.66
CA LEU A 5 2.32 3.37 -7.51
C LEU A 5 2.41 4.83 -7.95
N VAL A 6 2.95 5.69 -7.08
CA VAL A 6 3.12 7.12 -7.37
C VAL A 6 4.34 7.38 -8.26
N SER A 7 5.46 6.70 -8.01
CA SER A 7 6.73 6.93 -8.71
C SER A 7 6.81 6.21 -10.05
N GLU A 8 6.32 4.98 -10.12
CA GLU A 8 6.53 4.09 -11.26
C GLU A 8 5.26 3.86 -12.08
N GLY A 9 4.12 3.94 -11.44
CA GLY A 9 2.83 3.67 -12.07
C GLY A 9 2.16 2.39 -11.55
N SER A 10 1.18 1.91 -12.29
CA SER A 10 0.36 0.77 -11.90
C SER A 10 0.46 -0.35 -12.94
N ILE A 11 -0.67 -0.81 -13.46
CA ILE A 11 -0.73 -1.89 -14.46
C ILE A 11 0.06 -1.57 -15.74
N ASN A 12 0.06 -0.31 -16.16
CA ASN A 12 0.86 0.17 -17.30
C ASN A 12 2.36 -0.11 -17.12
N TYR A 13 2.89 0.17 -15.94
CA TYR A 13 4.29 -0.11 -15.60
C TYR A 13 4.59 -1.61 -15.58
N LEU A 14 3.69 -2.45 -15.05
CA LEU A 14 3.87 -3.90 -15.09
C LEU A 14 3.91 -4.46 -16.52
N ILE A 15 3.09 -3.91 -17.42
CA ILE A 15 3.11 -4.28 -18.85
C ILE A 15 4.45 -3.85 -19.49
N GLU A 16 4.94 -2.66 -19.17
CA GLU A 16 6.22 -2.14 -19.65
C GLU A 16 7.38 -3.04 -19.22
N ILE A 17 7.47 -3.40 -17.95
CA ILE A 17 8.46 -4.36 -17.43
C ILE A 17 8.35 -5.71 -18.13
N GLY A 18 7.16 -6.26 -18.26
CA GLY A 18 6.95 -7.55 -18.92
C GLY A 18 7.42 -7.52 -20.37
N THR A 19 7.12 -6.43 -21.10
CA THR A 19 7.58 -6.24 -22.48
C THR A 19 9.11 -6.15 -22.55
N ALA A 20 9.74 -5.41 -21.64
CA ALA A 20 11.21 -5.32 -21.55
C ALA A 20 11.88 -6.67 -21.26
N HIS A 21 11.18 -7.60 -20.59
CA HIS A 21 11.63 -8.97 -20.37
C HIS A 21 11.30 -9.94 -21.52
N GLY A 22 10.78 -9.43 -22.65
CA GLY A 22 10.52 -10.20 -23.86
C GLY A 22 9.19 -10.93 -23.91
N TYR A 23 8.25 -10.65 -23.01
CA TYR A 23 6.90 -11.19 -23.13
C TYR A 23 6.12 -10.47 -24.23
N PRO A 24 5.30 -11.20 -25.04
CA PRO A 24 4.45 -10.59 -26.05
C PRO A 24 3.45 -9.62 -25.43
N VAL A 25 3.38 -8.41 -25.95
CA VAL A 25 2.53 -7.34 -25.39
C VAL A 25 1.04 -7.71 -25.39
N GLU A 26 0.58 -8.45 -26.39
CA GLU A 26 -0.80 -8.93 -26.50
C GLU A 26 -1.17 -9.85 -25.32
N GLN A 27 -0.24 -10.73 -24.92
CA GLN A 27 -0.44 -11.61 -23.76
C GLN A 27 -0.52 -10.81 -22.46
N LEU A 28 0.37 -9.83 -22.28
CA LEU A 28 0.37 -8.97 -21.10
C LEU A 28 -0.92 -8.14 -21.03
N LEU A 29 -1.38 -7.60 -22.13
CA LEU A 29 -2.65 -6.88 -22.21
C LEU A 29 -3.83 -7.81 -21.91
N GLN A 30 -3.84 -9.02 -22.47
CA GLN A 30 -4.87 -10.02 -22.17
C GLN A 30 -4.90 -10.39 -20.69
N MET A 31 -3.73 -10.59 -20.08
CA MET A 31 -3.62 -10.86 -18.62
C MET A 31 -4.19 -9.71 -17.79
N ALA A 32 -3.88 -8.47 -18.16
CA ALA A 32 -4.31 -7.28 -17.44
C ALA A 32 -5.80 -6.95 -17.66
N THR A 33 -6.45 -7.48 -18.67
CA THR A 33 -7.82 -7.17 -19.05
C THR A 33 -8.74 -8.39 -19.02
N LEU A 34 -8.79 -9.18 -20.07
CA LEU A 34 -9.75 -10.27 -20.23
C LEU A 34 -9.59 -11.36 -19.16
N ASN A 35 -8.37 -11.86 -18.95
CA ASN A 35 -8.13 -12.92 -17.98
C ASN A 35 -8.50 -12.48 -16.56
N THR A 36 -8.18 -11.24 -16.22
CA THR A 36 -8.56 -10.64 -14.93
C THR A 36 -10.08 -10.52 -14.81
N ALA A 37 -10.75 -10.01 -15.84
CA ALA A 37 -12.20 -9.90 -15.87
C ALA A 37 -12.89 -11.26 -15.69
N GLU A 38 -12.46 -12.29 -16.42
CA GLU A 38 -12.99 -13.66 -16.31
C GLU A 38 -12.73 -14.24 -14.91
N ARG A 39 -11.53 -14.05 -14.36
CA ARG A 39 -11.18 -14.53 -13.00
C ARG A 39 -12.12 -13.99 -11.94
N PHE A 40 -12.52 -12.72 -12.06
CA PHE A 40 -13.44 -12.06 -11.15
C PHE A 40 -14.91 -12.11 -11.58
N ARG A 41 -15.23 -12.88 -12.64
CA ARG A 41 -16.58 -13.05 -13.18
C ARG A 41 -17.22 -11.72 -13.63
N LEU A 42 -16.42 -10.83 -14.17
CA LEU A 42 -16.86 -9.54 -14.73
C LEU A 42 -17.08 -9.70 -16.24
N TYR A 43 -18.12 -10.42 -16.63
CA TYR A 43 -18.36 -10.86 -18.00
C TYR A 43 -18.80 -9.75 -18.98
N ASP A 44 -18.91 -8.51 -18.50
CA ASP A 44 -19.33 -7.35 -19.29
C ASP A 44 -18.15 -6.40 -19.63
N ARG A 45 -16.91 -6.84 -19.45
CA ARG A 45 -15.68 -6.03 -19.67
C ARG A 45 -14.46 -6.90 -19.93
N GLY A 46 -13.32 -6.26 -20.17
CA GLY A 46 -12.02 -6.94 -20.39
C GLY A 46 -11.70 -7.15 -21.87
N ALA A 47 -12.61 -6.85 -22.78
CA ALA A 47 -12.40 -6.89 -24.22
C ALA A 47 -13.22 -5.80 -24.92
N LEU A 48 -12.84 -5.47 -26.16
CA LEU A 48 -13.62 -4.61 -27.05
C LEU A 48 -14.60 -5.49 -27.82
N ALA A 49 -15.83 -5.61 -27.29
CA ALA A 49 -16.87 -6.45 -27.91
C ALA A 49 -18.25 -5.79 -27.78
N PRO A 50 -19.19 -6.07 -28.70
CA PRO A 50 -20.57 -5.62 -28.58
C PRO A 50 -21.19 -6.09 -27.25
N GLY A 51 -21.90 -5.19 -26.58
CA GLY A 51 -22.51 -5.46 -25.26
C GLY A 51 -21.59 -5.31 -24.07
N TYR A 52 -20.29 -5.13 -24.26
CA TYR A 52 -19.34 -4.86 -23.17
C TYR A 52 -19.35 -3.37 -22.79
N LYS A 53 -18.99 -3.09 -21.55
CA LYS A 53 -18.80 -1.71 -21.07
C LYS A 53 -17.64 -1.06 -21.81
N ALA A 54 -17.86 0.17 -22.25
CA ALA A 54 -16.84 0.96 -22.93
C ALA A 54 -15.84 1.56 -21.90
N ASP A 55 -15.11 0.68 -21.21
CA ASP A 55 -13.94 1.00 -20.38
C ASP A 55 -12.70 0.81 -21.26
N ILE A 56 -12.20 1.87 -21.88
CA ILE A 56 -11.23 1.80 -22.98
C ILE A 56 -10.04 2.71 -22.70
N CYS A 57 -8.84 2.17 -22.86
CA CYS A 57 -7.59 2.94 -22.89
C CYS A 57 -7.04 2.98 -24.30
N VAL A 58 -6.66 4.17 -24.79
CA VAL A 58 -6.01 4.36 -26.08
C VAL A 58 -4.59 4.86 -25.86
N PHE A 59 -3.63 4.19 -26.45
CA PHE A 59 -2.20 4.48 -26.36
C PHE A 59 -1.68 4.93 -27.72
N ASN A 60 -0.71 5.85 -27.74
CA ASN A 60 -0.04 6.27 -28.98
C ASN A 60 0.96 5.22 -29.48
N ASN A 61 1.54 4.47 -28.58
CA ASN A 61 2.47 3.40 -28.85
C ASN A 61 2.40 2.32 -27.76
N LEU A 62 3.05 1.21 -28.00
CA LEU A 62 3.11 0.07 -27.07
C LEU A 62 4.50 -0.04 -26.42
N VAL A 63 5.17 1.09 -26.17
CA VAL A 63 6.48 1.14 -25.52
C VAL A 63 6.35 1.63 -24.09
N ASN A 64 5.80 2.81 -23.89
CA ASN A 64 5.70 3.44 -22.56
C ASN A 64 4.28 3.51 -21.99
N PHE A 65 3.35 2.78 -22.51
CA PHE A 65 1.97 2.57 -22.03
C PHE A 65 1.31 3.77 -21.33
N GLN A 66 1.59 4.99 -21.80
CA GLN A 66 0.93 6.20 -21.30
C GLN A 66 -0.37 6.44 -22.07
N PRO A 67 -1.54 6.35 -21.41
CA PRO A 67 -2.81 6.49 -22.10
C PRO A 67 -3.02 7.93 -22.59
N GLN A 68 -3.35 8.10 -23.86
CA GLN A 68 -3.72 9.39 -24.44
C GLN A 68 -5.19 9.70 -24.22
N LEU A 69 -6.03 8.65 -24.23
CA LEU A 69 -7.46 8.77 -24.02
C LEU A 69 -7.90 7.62 -23.11
N VAL A 70 -8.71 7.95 -22.12
CA VAL A 70 -9.35 6.94 -21.25
C VAL A 70 -10.84 7.20 -21.23
N LEU A 71 -11.61 6.16 -21.52
CA LEU A 71 -13.05 6.14 -21.39
C LEU A 71 -13.45 5.25 -20.21
N LYS A 72 -14.44 5.69 -19.46
CA LYS A 72 -15.11 4.93 -18.42
C LYS A 72 -16.62 4.92 -18.69
N ASN A 73 -17.19 3.73 -18.90
CA ASN A 73 -18.59 3.59 -19.33
C ASN A 73 -18.95 4.49 -20.53
N GLY A 74 -18.04 4.60 -21.52
CA GLY A 74 -18.25 5.43 -22.71
C GLY A 74 -18.03 6.94 -22.51
N VAL A 75 -17.73 7.39 -21.31
CA VAL A 75 -17.44 8.80 -21.02
C VAL A 75 -15.93 9.01 -21.00
N VAL A 76 -15.45 10.02 -21.71
CA VAL A 76 -14.04 10.40 -21.70
C VAL A 76 -13.67 11.01 -20.36
N ILE A 77 -12.77 10.36 -19.63
CA ILE A 77 -12.29 10.80 -18.31
C ILE A 77 -10.84 11.28 -18.32
N VAL A 78 -10.05 10.89 -19.34
CA VAL A 78 -8.72 11.42 -19.58
C VAL A 78 -8.59 11.72 -21.07
N ASN A 79 -8.02 12.88 -21.39
CA ASN A 79 -7.67 13.26 -22.76
C ASN A 79 -6.36 14.03 -22.76
N LYS A 80 -5.39 13.55 -23.56
CA LYS A 80 -4.04 14.10 -23.65
C LYS A 80 -3.41 14.33 -22.27
N GLN A 81 -3.42 13.28 -21.45
CA GLN A 81 -2.92 13.26 -20.06
C GLN A 81 -3.65 14.24 -19.08
N LYS A 82 -4.69 14.93 -19.54
CA LYS A 82 -5.50 15.79 -18.67
C LYS A 82 -6.69 15.00 -18.12
N LEU A 83 -6.80 14.92 -16.79
CA LEU A 83 -7.95 14.36 -16.12
C LEU A 83 -9.17 15.28 -16.27
N LEU A 84 -10.23 14.77 -16.88
CA LEU A 84 -11.50 15.46 -17.10
C LEU A 84 -12.58 15.04 -16.11
N TRP A 85 -12.33 13.94 -15.38
CA TRP A 85 -13.24 13.40 -14.40
C TRP A 85 -13.25 14.27 -13.14
N GLN A 86 -14.46 14.58 -12.69
CA GLN A 86 -14.65 15.24 -11.41
C GLN A 86 -15.00 14.19 -10.37
N SER A 87 -14.30 14.21 -9.25
CA SER A 87 -14.64 13.34 -8.12
C SER A 87 -16.07 13.60 -7.68
N PRO A 88 -16.89 12.58 -7.50
CA PRO A 88 -18.18 12.78 -6.85
C PRO A 88 -17.94 13.41 -5.47
N PRO A 89 -18.92 14.18 -4.96
CA PRO A 89 -18.79 14.75 -3.63
C PRO A 89 -18.49 13.61 -2.65
N LEU A 90 -17.57 13.87 -1.73
CA LEU A 90 -17.22 12.90 -0.71
C LEU A 90 -18.51 12.42 -0.05
N LEU A 91 -18.74 11.12 -0.10
CA LEU A 91 -19.79 10.50 0.69
C LEU A 91 -19.58 10.93 2.15
N LYS A 92 -20.68 11.18 2.87
CA LYS A 92 -20.62 11.49 4.29
C LYS A 92 -19.66 10.51 4.94
N ALA A 93 -18.64 11.04 5.64
CA ALA A 93 -17.68 10.18 6.30
C ALA A 93 -18.44 9.15 7.15
N PRO A 94 -18.07 7.89 7.13
CA PRO A 94 -18.68 6.92 8.01
C PRO A 94 -18.56 7.42 9.44
N GLU A 95 -19.55 7.10 10.27
CA GLU A 95 -19.50 7.39 11.69
C GLU A 95 -18.19 6.87 12.27
N ASN A 96 -17.70 7.54 13.31
CA ASN A 96 -16.45 7.17 13.94
C ASN A 96 -16.42 5.67 14.28
N THR A 97 -15.57 4.94 13.57
CA THR A 97 -15.37 3.50 13.78
C THR A 97 -14.21 3.19 14.73
N MET A 98 -13.58 4.24 15.27
CA MET A 98 -12.50 4.11 16.23
C MET A 98 -13.02 4.32 17.63
N HIS A 99 -13.05 3.26 18.41
CA HIS A 99 -13.48 3.23 19.81
C HIS A 99 -12.27 3.03 20.70
N LEU A 100 -11.39 4.03 20.75
CA LEU A 100 -10.21 4.03 21.60
C LEU A 100 -10.57 4.60 22.97
N GLU A 101 -10.04 3.99 24.03
CA GLU A 101 -9.92 4.63 25.34
C GLU A 101 -8.84 5.71 25.30
N ASP A 102 -8.80 6.56 26.33
CA ASP A 102 -7.77 7.58 26.47
C ASP A 102 -6.37 6.96 26.44
N VAL A 103 -5.59 7.34 25.42
CA VAL A 103 -4.21 6.89 25.27
C VAL A 103 -3.33 7.65 26.28
N ARG A 104 -2.66 6.91 27.17
CA ARG A 104 -1.80 7.48 28.22
C ARG A 104 -0.34 7.16 27.97
N GLU A 105 0.54 8.09 28.27
CA GLU A 105 1.99 7.91 28.12
C GLU A 105 2.54 6.68 28.86
N GLN A 106 1.94 6.35 30.04
CA GLN A 106 2.35 5.17 30.83
C GLN A 106 2.20 3.86 30.03
N GLN A 107 1.26 3.78 29.11
CA GLN A 107 1.04 2.60 28.26
C GLN A 107 2.20 2.38 27.26
N LEU A 108 3.00 3.40 26.99
CA LEU A 108 4.19 3.33 26.14
C LEU A 108 5.45 2.91 26.87
N ARG A 109 5.38 2.73 28.20
CA ARG A 109 6.54 2.37 29.01
C ARG A 109 6.90 0.90 28.82
N LEU A 110 8.10 0.64 28.37
CA LEU A 110 8.66 -0.70 28.21
C LEU A 110 9.79 -0.88 29.23
N PRO A 111 9.60 -1.65 30.31
CA PRO A 111 10.63 -1.79 31.34
C PRO A 111 11.84 -2.55 30.79
N VAL A 112 13.01 -2.15 31.25
CA VAL A 112 14.27 -2.86 30.93
C VAL A 112 14.35 -4.16 31.72
N MET A 113 14.60 -5.25 31.04
CA MET A 113 14.95 -6.52 31.69
C MET A 113 16.48 -6.64 31.73
N ASN A 114 17.07 -6.46 32.92
CA ASN A 114 18.51 -6.51 33.11
C ASN A 114 19.12 -7.78 32.52
N GLY A 115 20.19 -7.58 31.70
CA GLY A 115 20.92 -8.67 31.06
C GLY A 115 20.22 -9.32 29.86
N ARG A 116 19.02 -8.90 29.49
CA ARG A 116 18.29 -9.44 28.34
C ARG A 116 18.35 -8.51 27.14
N LYS A 117 18.51 -9.10 25.95
CA LYS A 117 18.32 -8.40 24.68
C LYS A 117 16.83 -8.20 24.41
N ALA A 118 16.48 -7.06 23.86
CA ALA A 118 15.14 -6.79 23.37
C ALA A 118 14.93 -7.39 21.98
N ARG A 119 13.76 -7.97 21.75
CA ARG A 119 13.34 -8.38 20.41
C ARG A 119 12.84 -7.17 19.64
N VAL A 120 13.37 -6.97 18.44
CA VAL A 120 13.07 -5.87 17.52
C VAL A 120 12.52 -6.43 16.23
N ILE A 121 11.45 -5.86 15.73
CA ILE A 121 10.92 -6.12 14.40
C ILE A 121 11.81 -5.35 13.41
N ARG A 122 12.54 -6.06 12.54
CA ARG A 122 13.33 -5.43 11.48
C ARG A 122 12.53 -5.37 10.20
N ILE A 123 12.30 -4.17 9.69
CA ILE A 123 11.70 -3.94 8.39
C ILE A 123 12.73 -4.32 7.33
N VAL A 124 12.29 -5.08 6.34
CA VAL A 124 13.08 -5.39 5.14
C VAL A 124 12.59 -4.46 4.04
N PRO A 125 13.47 -3.59 3.47
CA PRO A 125 13.07 -2.69 2.40
C PRO A 125 12.38 -3.45 1.25
N GLU A 126 11.36 -2.85 0.68
CA GLU A 126 10.60 -3.38 -0.48
C GLU A 126 9.92 -4.75 -0.23
N GLN A 127 9.78 -5.17 1.03
CA GLN A 127 9.14 -6.43 1.40
C GLN A 127 7.97 -6.22 2.36
N ILE A 128 6.94 -7.08 2.23
CA ILE A 128 5.85 -7.16 3.23
C ILE A 128 6.27 -7.95 4.47
N LEU A 129 7.31 -8.76 4.34
CA LEU A 129 7.83 -9.58 5.44
C LEU A 129 8.76 -8.75 6.32
N THR A 130 8.79 -9.10 7.60
CA THR A 130 9.71 -8.53 8.57
C THR A 130 10.60 -9.63 9.14
N GLU A 131 11.73 -9.24 9.68
CA GLU A 131 12.64 -10.15 10.37
C GLU A 131 12.68 -9.86 11.86
N THR A 132 13.22 -10.80 12.64
CA THR A 132 13.43 -10.63 14.07
C THR A 132 14.92 -10.40 14.34
N GLU A 133 15.22 -9.34 15.08
CA GLU A 133 16.56 -9.02 15.57
C GLU A 133 16.54 -8.94 17.10
N TYR A 134 17.65 -9.28 17.75
CA TYR A 134 17.82 -9.16 19.20
C TYR A 134 18.95 -8.19 19.51
N VAL A 135 18.61 -7.05 20.13
CA VAL A 135 19.57 -5.98 20.42
C VAL A 135 19.59 -5.62 21.88
N GLN A 136 20.70 -5.07 22.36
CA GLN A 136 20.73 -4.38 23.63
C GLN A 136 20.01 -3.04 23.48
N PRO A 137 18.85 -2.82 24.17
CA PRO A 137 18.09 -1.61 23.99
C PRO A 137 18.78 -0.41 24.67
N LYS A 138 18.60 0.79 24.10
CA LYS A 138 18.88 2.04 24.81
C LYS A 138 17.86 2.20 25.93
N ALA A 139 18.33 2.63 27.11
CA ALA A 139 17.49 2.74 28.29
C ALA A 139 17.77 4.00 29.07
N GLU A 140 16.73 4.61 29.61
CA GLU A 140 16.79 5.76 30.48
C GLU A 140 15.80 5.55 31.65
N ALA A 141 16.23 5.87 32.88
CA ALA A 141 15.40 5.75 34.07
C ALA A 141 14.68 4.38 34.24
N GLY A 142 15.31 3.28 33.81
CA GLY A 142 14.75 1.93 33.92
C GLY A 142 13.79 1.53 32.82
N PHE A 143 13.58 2.37 31.82
CA PHE A 143 12.71 2.09 30.68
C PHE A 143 13.48 2.14 29.36
N VAL A 144 13.05 1.32 28.42
CA VAL A 144 13.58 1.36 27.05
C VAL A 144 13.10 2.64 26.38
N VAL A 145 14.04 3.35 25.74
CA VAL A 145 13.77 4.53 24.93
C VAL A 145 14.11 4.28 23.45
N SER A 146 13.58 5.12 22.57
CA SER A 146 13.94 5.09 21.16
C SER A 146 15.43 5.43 20.98
N ASP A 147 16.06 4.81 20.01
CA ASP A 147 17.45 4.99 19.65
C ASP A 147 17.53 5.35 18.17
N THR A 148 17.40 6.64 17.91
CA THR A 148 17.36 7.18 16.55
C THR A 148 18.70 7.01 15.82
N GLU A 149 19.82 6.96 16.54
CA GLU A 149 21.13 6.73 15.93
C GLU A 149 21.27 5.32 15.32
N ARG A 150 20.58 4.34 15.90
CA ARG A 150 20.52 2.97 15.40
C ARG A 150 19.21 2.67 14.64
N ASP A 151 18.40 3.70 14.40
CA ASP A 151 17.06 3.56 13.78
C ASP A 151 16.18 2.53 14.50
N ILE A 152 16.17 2.55 15.85
CA ILE A 152 15.34 1.67 16.67
C ILE A 152 14.31 2.52 17.39
N LEU A 153 13.04 2.35 17.01
CA LEU A 153 11.92 3.12 17.50
C LEU A 153 10.97 2.27 18.34
N LYS A 154 10.20 2.93 19.20
CA LYS A 154 9.03 2.28 19.83
C LYS A 154 7.89 2.19 18.84
N LEU A 155 7.26 1.02 18.77
CA LEU A 155 6.03 0.75 18.06
C LEU A 155 4.94 0.46 19.09
N ALA A 156 3.82 1.17 18.99
CA ALA A 156 2.67 0.91 19.83
C ALA A 156 1.43 0.62 18.97
N VAL A 157 0.65 -0.34 19.39
CA VAL A 157 -0.58 -0.77 18.72
C VAL A 157 -1.70 -0.81 19.73
N TRP A 158 -2.81 -0.13 19.43
CA TRP A 158 -4.02 -0.14 20.24
C TRP A 158 -5.15 -0.88 19.52
N GLU A 159 -5.88 -1.68 20.24
CA GLU A 159 -7.14 -2.22 19.77
C GLU A 159 -8.17 -1.08 19.67
N ARG A 160 -8.80 -0.92 18.53
CA ARG A 160 -9.65 0.23 18.22
C ARG A 160 -11.13 -0.09 18.00
N HIS A 161 -11.52 -1.36 18.04
CA HIS A 161 -12.88 -1.77 17.69
C HIS A 161 -13.76 -2.02 18.93
N GLY A 162 -13.21 -2.64 19.95
CA GLY A 162 -13.96 -3.14 21.09
C GLY A 162 -13.84 -2.32 22.37
N SER A 163 -13.11 -1.19 22.38
CA SER A 163 -12.86 -0.36 23.56
C SER A 163 -12.38 -1.17 24.78
N ASN A 164 -11.55 -2.19 24.55
CA ASN A 164 -11.07 -3.07 25.61
C ASN A 164 -9.72 -2.62 26.22
N GLY A 165 -9.18 -1.49 25.75
CA GLY A 165 -7.92 -0.91 26.23
C GLY A 165 -6.67 -1.73 25.92
N ASN A 166 -6.77 -2.79 25.12
CA ASN A 166 -5.62 -3.63 24.78
C ASN A 166 -4.58 -2.82 24.01
N THR A 167 -3.35 -2.84 24.53
CA THR A 167 -2.21 -2.13 23.95
C THR A 167 -1.01 -3.07 23.86
N GLY A 168 -0.36 -3.09 22.71
CA GLY A 168 0.93 -3.75 22.52
C GLY A 168 2.03 -2.70 22.32
N VAL A 169 3.17 -2.87 22.99
CA VAL A 169 4.36 -2.02 22.79
C VAL A 169 5.55 -2.90 22.44
N GLY A 170 6.29 -2.52 21.42
CA GLY A 170 7.48 -3.22 20.97
C GLY A 170 8.53 -2.26 20.42
N LEU A 171 9.51 -2.85 19.76
CA LEU A 171 10.55 -2.11 19.07
C LEU A 171 10.55 -2.48 17.59
N VAL A 172 10.84 -1.49 16.76
CA VAL A 172 10.96 -1.64 15.31
C VAL A 172 12.21 -0.95 14.82
N ARG A 173 12.84 -1.49 13.77
CA ARG A 173 14.03 -0.94 13.11
C ARG A 173 13.84 -0.91 11.60
N GLY A 174 14.42 0.08 10.94
CA GLY A 174 14.40 0.20 9.48
C GLY A 174 13.36 1.18 8.96
N PHE A 175 13.01 2.20 9.77
CA PHE A 175 12.12 3.30 9.33
C PHE A 175 12.84 4.37 8.52
N GLY A 176 14.20 4.42 8.57
CA GLY A 176 15.02 5.38 7.81
C GLY A 176 15.16 6.75 8.50
N LEU A 177 15.33 6.75 9.83
CA LEU A 177 15.63 7.95 10.61
C LEU A 177 17.12 8.12 10.80
#